data_4b4d20ca9a619d8ed3c3d7caf335119f
#
_entry.id   4b4d20ca9a619d8ed3c3d7caf335119f
#
_cell.length_a   1.000
_cell.length_b   1.000
_cell.length_c   1.000
_cell.angle_alpha   90.00
_cell.angle_beta   90.00
_cell.angle_gamma   90.00
#
_symmetry.space_group_name_H-M   'P 1'
#
loop_
_entity.id
_entity.type
_entity.pdbx_description
1 polymer ?
#
loop_
_entity_poly.entity_id
_entity_poly.type
_entity_poly.pdbx_seq_one_letter_code
_entity_poly.pdbx_strand_id
1 'polypeptide(L)'
;NQYGEGEAERVLGEALRVYPRDKYLIATKLYFPVGDEPDRGLSAVQIEKQLNRSLERLGVDCIDLYQCHRYDPETPLEETMTALDRAVQAGKVRAIGFSEWTAEQIDAAASISSLHGLISFCSSQPQYSMLWRKPEAKVFPACARHGIGNLAFSPLAHGVLTGKYLPGEPPPAGTRAASEEMNAFMETAGRHFRSDYLLEAVQKLKPIAADLGLTMVQLALAWVLRRSEVSSAIIGASRPEQIADNVRAVGVELSEETLARIDDAVGAVAVYS
;
A
#
# COMPACT_ATOMS: atom_id res chain seq x y z
N ASN A 1 -8.20 9.64 -1.76
CA ASN A 1 -9.42 10.41 -2.03
C ASN A 1 -10.65 9.56 -2.36
N GLN A 2 -10.49 8.43 -3.08
CA GLN A 2 -11.63 7.61 -3.55
C GLN A 2 -12.32 6.78 -2.44
N TYR A 3 -11.66 6.53 -1.30
CA TYR A 3 -12.20 5.63 -0.27
C TYR A 3 -13.45 6.21 0.37
N GLY A 4 -14.59 5.48 0.24
CA GLY A 4 -15.89 5.96 0.67
C GLY A 4 -16.26 7.29 0.03
N GLU A 5 -15.94 7.48 -1.25
CA GLU A 5 -16.23 8.71 -2.01
C GLU A 5 -15.74 9.99 -1.31
N GLY A 6 -14.54 9.92 -0.75
CA GLY A 6 -13.92 11.01 0.00
C GLY A 6 -14.26 11.06 1.49
N GLU A 7 -15.20 10.23 1.96
CA GLU A 7 -15.60 10.21 3.36
C GLU A 7 -14.46 9.78 4.29
N ALA A 8 -13.58 8.89 3.84
CA ALA A 8 -12.40 8.49 4.63
C ALA A 8 -11.48 9.69 4.94
N GLU A 9 -11.35 10.66 4.03
CA GLU A 9 -10.58 11.89 4.30
C GLU A 9 -11.31 12.80 5.30
N ARG A 10 -12.64 12.92 5.25
CA ARG A 10 -13.44 13.72 6.21
C ARG A 10 -13.33 13.14 7.63
N VAL A 11 -13.56 11.83 7.77
CA VAL A 11 -13.45 11.13 9.05
C VAL A 11 -12.05 11.24 9.63
N LEU A 12 -11.02 11.08 8.79
CA LEU A 12 -9.63 11.23 9.22
C LEU A 12 -9.33 12.66 9.68
N GLY A 13 -9.74 13.66 8.91
CA GLY A 13 -9.55 15.08 9.23
C GLY A 13 -10.24 15.44 10.55
N GLU A 14 -11.46 14.97 10.77
CA GLU A 14 -12.19 15.18 12.03
C GLU A 14 -11.49 14.51 13.22
N ALA A 15 -11.09 13.26 13.08
CA ALA A 15 -10.42 12.51 14.13
C ALA A 15 -9.06 13.12 14.52
N LEU A 16 -8.35 13.73 13.57
CA LEU A 16 -7.04 14.31 13.81
C LEU A 16 -7.08 15.74 14.41
N ARG A 17 -8.22 16.43 14.39
CA ARG A 17 -8.34 17.82 14.91
C ARG A 17 -7.93 17.99 16.37
N VAL A 18 -8.06 16.92 17.16
CA VAL A 18 -7.71 16.96 18.60
C VAL A 18 -6.21 16.83 18.87
N TYR A 19 -5.42 16.50 17.84
CA TYR A 19 -3.97 16.31 17.95
C TYR A 19 -3.21 17.49 17.34
N PRO A 20 -2.08 17.92 17.91
CA PRO A 20 -1.20 18.91 17.27
C PRO A 20 -0.74 18.42 15.89
N ARG A 21 -0.75 19.33 14.89
CA ARG A 21 -0.46 19.01 13.49
C ARG A 21 0.92 18.40 13.27
N ASP A 22 1.89 18.70 14.13
CA ASP A 22 3.27 18.18 14.09
C ASP A 22 3.42 16.75 14.64
N LYS A 23 2.36 16.15 15.16
CA LYS A 23 2.39 14.79 15.75
C LYS A 23 2.01 13.69 14.80
N TYR A 24 1.59 14.00 13.58
CA TYR A 24 1.18 13.00 12.59
C TYR A 24 1.52 13.44 11.17
N LEU A 25 1.65 12.47 10.29
CA LEU A 25 1.81 12.67 8.86
C LEU A 25 0.53 12.22 8.15
N ILE A 26 0.03 13.05 7.24
CA ILE A 26 -1.12 12.74 6.39
C ILE A 26 -0.64 12.33 5.02
N ALA A 27 -1.03 11.12 4.60
CA ALA A 27 -0.85 10.65 3.24
C ALA A 27 -2.21 10.46 2.57
N THR A 28 -2.38 11.01 1.38
CA THR A 28 -3.54 10.73 0.54
C THR A 28 -3.15 10.56 -0.92
N LYS A 29 -4.11 10.20 -1.75
CA LYS A 29 -3.87 9.84 -3.15
C LYS A 29 -4.82 10.57 -4.08
N LEU A 30 -4.43 10.64 -5.37
CA LEU A 30 -5.26 11.13 -6.47
C LEU A 30 -5.25 10.09 -7.60
N TYR A 31 -6.06 10.29 -8.60
CA TYR A 31 -6.22 9.56 -9.85
C TYR A 31 -7.66 9.11 -10.09
N PHE A 32 -8.26 8.34 -9.17
CA PHE A 32 -9.61 7.82 -9.34
C PHE A 32 -10.65 8.90 -9.07
N PRO A 33 -11.82 8.84 -9.74
CA PRO A 33 -12.92 9.76 -9.48
C PRO A 33 -13.45 9.61 -8.06
N VAL A 34 -14.08 10.67 -7.56
CA VAL A 34 -14.76 10.71 -6.28
C VAL A 34 -16.22 11.09 -6.55
N GLY A 35 -17.16 10.19 -6.22
CA GLY A 35 -18.57 10.33 -6.56
C GLY A 35 -18.82 10.22 -8.07
N ASP A 36 -19.89 10.86 -8.53
CA ASP A 36 -20.33 10.84 -9.95
C ASP A 36 -19.50 11.75 -10.88
N GLU A 37 -18.52 12.45 -10.36
CA GLU A 37 -17.73 13.35 -11.18
C GLU A 37 -16.67 12.60 -12.01
N PRO A 38 -16.47 13.01 -13.29
CA PRO A 38 -15.50 12.37 -14.18
C PRO A 38 -14.05 12.76 -13.87
N ASP A 39 -13.75 13.14 -12.63
CA ASP A 39 -12.46 13.63 -12.17
C ASP A 39 -11.44 12.48 -12.05
N ARG A 40 -10.82 12.15 -13.15
CA ARG A 40 -9.85 11.06 -13.24
C ARG A 40 -8.53 11.55 -13.83
N GLY A 41 -7.45 10.89 -13.46
CA GLY A 41 -6.15 11.06 -14.10
C GLY A 41 -5.19 11.96 -13.35
N LEU A 42 -4.06 12.26 -14.01
CA LEU A 42 -2.92 13.00 -13.48
C LEU A 42 -2.57 14.24 -14.29
N SER A 43 -3.51 14.79 -15.10
CA SER A 43 -3.29 16.06 -15.77
C SER A 43 -3.14 17.19 -14.74
N ALA A 44 -2.50 18.29 -15.14
CA ALA A 44 -2.25 19.44 -14.28
C ALA A 44 -3.56 19.97 -13.64
N VAL A 45 -4.63 20.05 -14.43
CA VAL A 45 -5.96 20.45 -13.95
C VAL A 45 -6.52 19.49 -12.91
N GLN A 46 -6.38 18.18 -13.15
CA GLN A 46 -6.87 17.16 -12.24
C GLN A 46 -6.05 17.09 -10.93
N ILE A 47 -4.73 17.25 -11.02
CA ILE A 47 -3.88 17.31 -9.83
C ILE A 47 -4.30 18.47 -8.94
N GLU A 48 -4.46 19.68 -9.50
CA GLU A 48 -4.85 20.86 -8.73
C GLU A 48 -6.24 20.71 -8.12
N LYS A 49 -7.22 20.26 -8.91
CA LYS A 49 -8.61 20.07 -8.46
C LYS A 49 -8.71 19.04 -7.34
N GLN A 50 -8.14 17.85 -7.55
CA GLN A 50 -8.20 16.77 -6.57
C GLN A 50 -7.43 17.11 -5.28
N LEU A 51 -6.27 17.80 -5.39
CA LEU A 51 -5.50 18.26 -4.25
C LEU A 51 -6.30 19.23 -3.39
N ASN A 52 -6.88 20.29 -3.99
CA ASN A 52 -7.66 21.28 -3.24
C ASN A 52 -8.86 20.64 -2.52
N ARG A 53 -9.55 19.70 -3.16
CA ARG A 53 -10.65 18.94 -2.56
C ARG A 53 -10.18 18.03 -1.41
N SER A 54 -9.00 17.40 -1.52
CA SER A 54 -8.45 16.59 -0.44
C SER A 54 -8.05 17.45 0.76
N LEU A 55 -7.43 18.62 0.54
CA LEU A 55 -7.12 19.59 1.60
C LEU A 55 -8.39 20.04 2.35
N GLU A 56 -9.46 20.37 1.59
CA GLU A 56 -10.75 20.75 2.15
C GLU A 56 -11.37 19.63 3.01
N ARG A 57 -11.45 18.38 2.48
CA ARG A 57 -12.03 17.24 3.20
C ARG A 57 -11.23 16.87 4.45
N LEU A 58 -9.90 16.94 4.38
CA LEU A 58 -9.01 16.70 5.51
C LEU A 58 -8.99 17.86 6.52
N GLY A 59 -9.39 19.07 6.12
CA GLY A 59 -9.35 20.27 6.94
C GLY A 59 -7.92 20.71 7.29
N VAL A 60 -6.99 20.59 6.34
CA VAL A 60 -5.57 20.97 6.51
C VAL A 60 -5.09 21.83 5.35
N ASP A 61 -4.07 22.65 5.58
CA ASP A 61 -3.46 23.49 4.55
C ASP A 61 -2.35 22.77 3.76
N CYS A 62 -1.83 21.67 4.31
CA CYS A 62 -0.73 20.93 3.72
C CYS A 62 -0.85 19.42 3.96
N ILE A 63 -0.67 18.63 2.90
CA ILE A 63 -0.56 17.17 2.92
C ILE A 63 0.91 16.79 2.98
N ASP A 64 1.28 15.87 3.89
CA ASP A 64 2.68 15.46 4.05
C ASP A 64 3.16 14.57 2.90
N LEU A 65 2.30 13.64 2.41
CA LEU A 65 2.61 12.77 1.28
C LEU A 65 1.43 12.67 0.33
N TYR A 66 1.60 13.17 -0.90
CA TYR A 66 0.59 13.10 -1.95
C TYR A 66 1.00 12.11 -3.04
N GLN A 67 0.17 11.08 -3.28
CA GLN A 67 0.57 9.93 -4.09
C GLN A 67 -0.31 9.76 -5.32
N CYS A 68 0.31 9.56 -6.48
CA CYS A 68 -0.38 9.07 -7.68
C CYS A 68 -0.85 7.64 -7.44
N HIS A 69 -2.18 7.41 -7.35
CA HIS A 69 -2.75 6.10 -7.03
C HIS A 69 -2.50 5.07 -8.14
N ARG A 70 -2.39 5.54 -9.39
CA ARG A 70 -1.99 4.76 -10.58
C ARG A 70 -1.18 5.65 -11.52
N TYR A 71 -0.49 5.01 -12.45
CA TYR A 71 0.08 5.70 -13.61
C TYR A 71 -1.04 6.13 -14.56
N ASP A 72 -0.90 7.31 -15.16
CA ASP A 72 -1.84 7.81 -16.14
C ASP A 72 -1.22 7.76 -17.55
N PRO A 73 -1.62 6.81 -18.40
CA PRO A 73 -1.09 6.73 -19.74
C PRO A 73 -1.65 7.79 -20.70
N GLU A 74 -2.72 8.49 -20.31
CA GLU A 74 -3.38 9.51 -21.12
C GLU A 74 -2.74 10.91 -20.93
N THR A 75 -1.99 11.10 -19.83
CA THR A 75 -1.32 12.36 -19.51
C THR A 75 0.19 12.24 -19.72
N PRO A 76 0.84 13.17 -20.44
CA PRO A 76 2.30 13.22 -20.53
C PRO A 76 2.94 13.25 -19.13
N LEU A 77 3.89 12.36 -18.87
CA LEU A 77 4.51 12.24 -17.54
C LEU A 77 5.19 13.54 -17.08
N GLU A 78 5.75 14.31 -18.01
CA GLU A 78 6.34 15.62 -17.71
C GLU A 78 5.31 16.63 -17.21
N GLU A 79 4.09 16.63 -17.75
CA GLU A 79 2.98 17.46 -17.25
C GLU A 79 2.63 17.08 -15.80
N THR A 80 2.50 15.77 -15.54
CA THR A 80 2.24 15.25 -14.20
C THR A 80 3.32 15.67 -13.20
N MET A 81 4.60 15.48 -13.55
CA MET A 81 5.72 15.82 -12.67
C MET A 81 5.79 17.33 -12.41
N THR A 82 5.58 18.16 -13.44
CA THR A 82 5.55 19.62 -13.31
C THR A 82 4.41 20.08 -12.41
N ALA A 83 3.23 19.50 -12.54
CA ALA A 83 2.08 19.85 -11.70
C ALA A 83 2.27 19.47 -10.24
N LEU A 84 2.87 18.31 -9.98
CA LEU A 84 3.21 17.86 -8.62
C LEU A 84 4.28 18.77 -7.99
N ASP A 85 5.30 19.17 -8.76
CA ASP A 85 6.31 20.12 -8.30
C ASP A 85 5.68 21.47 -7.91
N ARG A 86 4.77 22.01 -8.73
CA ARG A 86 4.03 23.23 -8.39
C ARG A 86 3.24 23.11 -7.09
N ALA A 87 2.64 21.95 -6.83
CA ALA A 87 1.92 21.70 -5.57
C ALA A 87 2.85 21.74 -4.35
N VAL A 88 4.08 21.24 -4.49
CA VAL A 88 5.11 21.30 -3.45
C VAL A 88 5.62 22.74 -3.28
N GLN A 89 5.95 23.46 -4.37
CA GLN A 89 6.39 24.85 -4.33
C GLN A 89 5.34 25.79 -3.73
N ALA A 90 4.05 25.48 -3.94
CA ALA A 90 2.94 26.21 -3.33
C ALA A 90 2.74 25.89 -1.83
N GLY A 91 3.52 24.98 -1.24
CA GLY A 91 3.42 24.57 0.17
C GLY A 91 2.19 23.71 0.49
N LYS A 92 1.42 23.28 -0.51
CA LYS A 92 0.22 22.43 -0.31
C LYS A 92 0.58 20.95 -0.09
N VAL A 93 1.78 20.54 -0.50
CA VAL A 93 2.30 19.18 -0.40
C VAL A 93 3.74 19.24 0.08
N ARG A 94 4.17 18.36 0.98
CA ARG A 94 5.57 18.27 1.42
C ARG A 94 6.40 17.31 0.59
N ALA A 95 5.81 16.17 0.25
CA ALA A 95 6.48 15.10 -0.48
C ALA A 95 5.50 14.40 -1.42
N ILE A 96 6.04 13.84 -2.51
CA ILE A 96 5.24 13.13 -3.51
C ILE A 96 5.62 11.66 -3.59
N GLY A 97 4.66 10.83 -3.99
CA GLY A 97 4.83 9.40 -4.16
C GLY A 97 3.91 8.83 -5.24
N PHE A 98 3.98 7.53 -5.40
CA PHE A 98 3.14 6.80 -6.35
C PHE A 98 2.76 5.42 -5.82
N SER A 99 1.82 4.75 -6.50
CA SER A 99 1.40 3.39 -6.19
C SER A 99 1.28 2.57 -7.47
N GLU A 100 1.79 1.33 -7.45
CA GLU A 100 1.65 0.34 -8.53
C GLU A 100 2.22 0.80 -9.90
N TRP A 101 3.30 1.56 -9.91
CA TRP A 101 4.03 1.91 -11.13
C TRP A 101 5.06 0.83 -11.49
N THR A 102 5.35 0.68 -12.78
CA THR A 102 6.41 -0.21 -13.27
C THR A 102 7.80 0.40 -13.06
N ALA A 103 8.84 -0.44 -13.14
CA ALA A 103 10.22 0.02 -13.05
C ALA A 103 10.56 1.06 -14.13
N GLU A 104 10.06 0.85 -15.35
CA GLU A 104 10.27 1.76 -16.49
C GLU A 104 9.61 3.13 -16.25
N GLN A 105 8.42 3.16 -15.64
CA GLN A 105 7.72 4.40 -15.28
C GLN A 105 8.46 5.15 -14.15
N ILE A 106 9.01 4.41 -13.18
CA ILE A 106 9.83 4.96 -12.10
C ILE A 106 11.10 5.61 -12.66
N ASP A 107 11.82 4.90 -13.51
CA ASP A 107 13.05 5.40 -14.15
C ASP A 107 12.77 6.63 -15.04
N ALA A 108 11.64 6.64 -15.78
CA ALA A 108 11.23 7.77 -16.60
C ALA A 108 10.92 9.02 -15.74
N ALA A 109 10.17 8.86 -14.63
CA ALA A 109 9.87 9.97 -13.74
C ALA A 109 11.13 10.56 -13.08
N ALA A 110 12.05 9.70 -12.63
CA ALA A 110 13.32 10.14 -12.07
C ALA A 110 14.18 10.91 -13.10
N SER A 111 14.19 10.45 -14.35
CA SER A 111 14.89 11.13 -15.45
C SER A 111 14.32 12.52 -15.73
N ILE A 112 12.98 12.65 -15.76
CA ILE A 112 12.30 13.94 -15.94
C ILE A 112 12.62 14.88 -14.77
N SER A 113 12.53 14.40 -13.53
CA SER A 113 12.86 15.22 -12.35
C SER A 113 14.30 15.74 -12.41
N SER A 114 15.25 14.88 -12.77
CA SER A 114 16.67 15.26 -12.89
C SER A 114 16.91 16.26 -14.03
N LEU A 115 16.28 16.04 -15.19
CA LEU A 115 16.47 16.89 -16.37
C LEU A 115 15.93 18.31 -16.17
N HIS A 116 14.77 18.44 -15.50
CA HIS A 116 14.07 19.72 -15.34
C HIS A 116 14.23 20.33 -13.96
N GLY A 117 14.99 19.71 -13.04
CA GLY A 117 15.18 20.20 -11.66
C GLY A 117 13.90 20.18 -10.84
N LEU A 118 12.98 19.24 -11.13
CA LEU A 118 11.71 19.08 -10.42
C LEU A 118 11.88 18.22 -9.17
N ILE A 119 10.90 18.31 -8.27
CA ILE A 119 10.83 17.42 -7.09
C ILE A 119 10.83 15.96 -7.54
N SER A 120 11.57 15.10 -6.82
CA SER A 120 11.59 13.67 -7.06
C SER A 120 10.59 12.95 -6.18
N PHE A 121 10.08 11.80 -6.62
CA PHE A 121 9.31 10.91 -5.77
C PHE A 121 10.17 10.39 -4.61
N CYS A 122 9.60 10.35 -3.41
CA CYS A 122 10.26 9.78 -2.23
C CYS A 122 9.66 8.44 -1.79
N SER A 123 8.45 8.10 -2.26
CA SER A 123 7.78 6.86 -1.85
C SER A 123 7.09 6.15 -3.00
N SER A 124 7.16 4.83 -2.96
CA SER A 124 6.39 3.88 -3.74
C SER A 124 5.43 3.14 -2.82
N GLN A 125 4.22 2.88 -3.27
CA GLN A 125 3.25 2.08 -2.52
C GLN A 125 2.83 0.85 -3.33
N PRO A 126 3.65 -0.22 -3.35
CA PRO A 126 3.34 -1.45 -4.05
C PRO A 126 2.52 -2.40 -3.17
N GLN A 127 1.71 -3.27 -3.80
CA GLN A 127 1.23 -4.46 -3.11
C GLN A 127 2.39 -5.39 -2.83
N TYR A 128 2.54 -5.81 -1.56
CA TYR A 128 3.59 -6.75 -1.19
C TYR A 128 3.21 -7.60 0.02
N SER A 129 3.38 -8.90 -0.11
CA SER A 129 3.14 -9.89 0.95
C SER A 129 3.86 -11.20 0.61
N MET A 130 3.84 -12.18 1.51
CA MET A 130 4.34 -13.54 1.24
C MET A 130 3.73 -14.16 -0.03
N LEU A 131 2.47 -13.80 -0.35
CA LEU A 131 1.72 -14.35 -1.50
C LEU A 131 1.79 -13.45 -2.74
N TRP A 132 2.34 -12.23 -2.63
CA TRP A 132 2.46 -11.29 -3.75
C TRP A 132 3.84 -10.65 -3.75
N ARG A 133 4.74 -11.22 -4.55
CA ARG A 133 6.18 -10.88 -4.56
C ARG A 133 6.63 -10.15 -5.83
N LYS A 134 5.71 -9.79 -6.73
CA LYS A 134 6.02 -9.08 -7.98
C LYS A 134 6.99 -7.90 -7.85
N PRO A 135 6.90 -7.04 -6.80
CA PRO A 135 7.80 -5.90 -6.68
C PRO A 135 9.27 -6.27 -6.55
N GLU A 136 9.60 -7.47 -6.04
CA GLU A 136 10.97 -7.89 -5.76
C GLU A 136 11.85 -7.90 -7.03
N ALA A 137 11.29 -8.31 -8.17
CA ALA A 137 12.07 -8.51 -9.39
C ALA A 137 12.52 -7.20 -10.04
N LYS A 138 11.68 -6.16 -10.03
CA LYS A 138 11.95 -4.93 -10.81
C LYS A 138 11.67 -3.64 -10.02
N VAL A 139 10.53 -3.57 -9.30
CA VAL A 139 10.09 -2.33 -8.64
C VAL A 139 11.03 -1.95 -7.50
N PHE A 140 11.35 -2.88 -6.60
CA PHE A 140 12.28 -2.61 -5.50
C PHE A 140 13.67 -2.19 -5.99
N PRO A 141 14.30 -2.89 -6.96
CA PRO A 141 15.56 -2.42 -7.53
C PRO A 141 15.47 -1.02 -8.18
N ALA A 142 14.37 -0.70 -8.87
CA ALA A 142 14.17 0.64 -9.43
C ALA A 142 14.04 1.69 -8.33
N CYS A 143 13.23 1.44 -7.31
CA CYS A 143 13.10 2.33 -6.16
C CYS A 143 14.45 2.56 -5.46
N ALA A 144 15.22 1.50 -5.23
CA ALA A 144 16.54 1.60 -4.58
C ALA A 144 17.52 2.47 -5.37
N ARG A 145 17.54 2.36 -6.73
CA ARG A 145 18.40 3.22 -7.57
C ARG A 145 18.12 4.71 -7.39
N HIS A 146 16.88 5.07 -7.09
CA HIS A 146 16.44 6.46 -6.98
C HIS A 146 16.20 6.93 -5.54
N GLY A 147 16.59 6.13 -4.53
CA GLY A 147 16.41 6.48 -3.12
C GLY A 147 14.94 6.55 -2.69
N ILE A 148 14.05 5.80 -3.34
CA ILE A 148 12.61 5.76 -3.08
C ILE A 148 12.29 4.65 -2.08
N GLY A 149 11.68 4.99 -0.94
CA GLY A 149 11.22 4.02 0.04
C GLY A 149 9.91 3.35 -0.36
N ASN A 150 9.70 2.09 0.07
CA ASN A 150 8.47 1.36 -0.23
C ASN A 150 7.55 1.26 0.99
N LEU A 151 6.29 1.63 0.81
CA LEU A 151 5.19 1.49 1.77
C LEU A 151 4.31 0.34 1.32
N ALA A 152 4.57 -0.88 1.81
CA ALA A 152 3.90 -2.08 1.35
C ALA A 152 2.42 -2.09 1.75
N PHE A 153 1.48 -2.13 0.80
CA PHE A 153 0.07 -2.34 1.11
C PHE A 153 -0.34 -3.80 0.98
N SER A 154 -1.43 -4.18 1.66
CA SER A 154 -1.95 -5.55 1.75
C SER A 154 -0.93 -6.59 2.26
N PRO A 155 -0.13 -6.28 3.30
CA PRO A 155 0.90 -7.20 3.82
C PRO A 155 0.33 -8.52 4.33
N LEU A 156 -0.97 -8.55 4.66
CA LEU A 156 -1.71 -9.74 5.11
C LEU A 156 -2.52 -10.40 3.99
N ALA A 157 -2.29 -10.07 2.71
CA ALA A 157 -3.04 -10.60 1.57
C ALA A 157 -4.56 -10.56 1.82
N HIS A 158 -5.10 -9.39 2.13
CA HIS A 158 -6.52 -9.16 2.47
C HIS A 158 -7.05 -10.01 3.65
N GLY A 159 -6.17 -10.44 4.53
CA GLY A 159 -6.49 -11.23 5.73
C GLY A 159 -6.29 -12.73 5.56
N VAL A 160 -5.87 -13.20 4.39
CA VAL A 160 -5.57 -14.63 4.15
C VAL A 160 -4.40 -15.11 5.01
N LEU A 161 -3.35 -14.31 5.12
CA LEU A 161 -2.16 -14.62 5.93
C LEU A 161 -2.39 -14.56 7.44
N THR A 162 -3.61 -14.22 7.90
CA THR A 162 -3.97 -14.39 9.32
C THR A 162 -4.24 -15.84 9.68
N GLY A 163 -4.38 -16.74 8.69
CA GLY A 163 -4.67 -18.15 8.88
C GLY A 163 -6.11 -18.47 9.32
N LYS A 164 -7.02 -17.48 9.30
CA LYS A 164 -8.43 -17.63 9.72
C LYS A 164 -9.34 -18.31 8.68
N TYR A 165 -8.93 -18.30 7.41
CA TYR A 165 -9.66 -18.96 6.34
C TYR A 165 -9.15 -20.40 6.21
N LEU A 166 -10.06 -21.36 6.26
CA LEU A 166 -9.73 -22.78 6.18
C LEU A 166 -10.17 -23.38 4.84
N PRO A 167 -9.41 -24.34 4.29
CA PRO A 167 -9.80 -25.04 3.09
C PRO A 167 -11.16 -25.74 3.25
N GLY A 168 -12.01 -25.69 2.25
CA GLY A 168 -13.34 -26.31 2.26
C GLY A 168 -14.36 -25.69 3.19
N GLU A 169 -14.01 -24.63 3.96
CA GLU A 169 -14.92 -24.00 4.90
C GLU A 169 -15.38 -22.63 4.41
N PRO A 170 -16.64 -22.24 4.70
CA PRO A 170 -17.09 -20.88 4.41
C PRO A 170 -16.31 -19.87 5.24
N PRO A 171 -16.11 -18.64 4.71
CA PRO A 171 -15.42 -17.59 5.45
C PRO A 171 -16.15 -17.26 6.76
N PRO A 172 -15.44 -17.08 7.88
CA PRO A 172 -16.05 -16.70 9.15
C PRO A 172 -16.84 -15.39 9.02
N ALA A 173 -18.01 -15.31 9.67
CA ALA A 173 -18.87 -14.12 9.65
C ALA A 173 -18.10 -12.86 10.13
N GLY A 174 -18.42 -11.70 9.55
CA GLY A 174 -17.77 -10.43 9.88
C GLY A 174 -16.34 -10.28 9.33
N THR A 175 -15.88 -11.22 8.49
CA THR A 175 -14.60 -11.08 7.79
C THR A 175 -14.78 -10.47 6.40
N ARG A 176 -13.69 -9.92 5.84
CA ARG A 176 -13.71 -9.37 4.47
C ARG A 176 -14.19 -10.38 3.44
N ALA A 177 -13.80 -11.63 3.58
CA ALA A 177 -14.20 -12.68 2.64
C ALA A 177 -15.67 -13.09 2.76
N ALA A 178 -16.36 -12.74 3.83
CA ALA A 178 -17.79 -12.94 4.00
C ALA A 178 -18.64 -11.80 3.40
N SER A 179 -18.03 -10.71 2.92
CA SER A 179 -18.68 -9.59 2.25
C SER A 179 -18.73 -9.84 0.74
N GLU A 180 -19.91 -9.81 0.12
CA GLU A 180 -20.08 -9.98 -1.33
C GLU A 180 -19.32 -8.88 -2.12
N GLU A 181 -19.42 -7.63 -1.67
CA GLU A 181 -18.75 -6.48 -2.30
C GLU A 181 -17.21 -6.65 -2.29
N MET A 182 -16.66 -7.06 -1.15
CA MET A 182 -15.23 -7.27 -1.02
C MET A 182 -14.73 -8.50 -1.79
N ASN A 183 -15.56 -9.53 -1.93
CA ASN A 183 -15.28 -10.68 -2.77
C ASN A 183 -15.20 -10.30 -4.25
N ALA A 184 -16.17 -9.56 -4.75
CA ALA A 184 -16.19 -9.08 -6.13
C ALA A 184 -14.94 -8.23 -6.43
N PHE A 185 -14.53 -7.36 -5.50
CA PHE A 185 -13.30 -6.58 -5.62
C PHE A 185 -12.04 -7.48 -5.68
N MET A 186 -11.96 -8.50 -4.85
CA MET A 186 -10.82 -9.44 -4.84
C MET A 186 -10.74 -10.28 -6.11
N GLU A 187 -11.87 -10.73 -6.64
CA GLU A 187 -11.96 -11.49 -7.88
C GLU A 187 -11.60 -10.63 -9.10
N THR A 188 -12.13 -9.42 -9.19
CA THR A 188 -11.86 -8.47 -10.28
C THR A 188 -10.37 -8.08 -10.33
N ALA A 189 -9.69 -8.05 -9.19
CA ALA A 189 -8.26 -7.80 -9.11
C ALA A 189 -7.39 -9.00 -9.51
N GLY A 190 -7.97 -10.11 -10.00
CA GLY A 190 -7.26 -11.33 -10.40
C GLY A 190 -6.57 -12.05 -9.22
N ARG A 191 -7.06 -11.84 -8.00
CA ARG A 191 -6.42 -12.26 -6.76
C ARG A 191 -7.17 -13.43 -6.13
N HIS A 192 -7.01 -14.61 -6.73
CA HIS A 192 -7.62 -15.85 -6.23
C HIS A 192 -6.95 -16.35 -4.95
N PHE A 193 -6.89 -15.49 -3.90
CA PHE A 193 -6.26 -15.87 -2.62
C PHE A 193 -7.08 -16.84 -1.76
N ARG A 194 -8.11 -17.49 -2.31
CA ARG A 194 -9.01 -18.36 -1.54
C ARG A 194 -9.24 -19.74 -2.15
N SER A 195 -8.41 -20.14 -3.09
CA SER A 195 -8.44 -21.56 -3.50
C SER A 195 -7.99 -22.44 -2.33
N ASP A 196 -8.59 -23.61 -2.17
CA ASP A 196 -8.25 -24.55 -1.11
C ASP A 196 -6.75 -24.87 -1.09
N TYR A 197 -6.16 -25.05 -2.29
CA TYR A 197 -4.72 -25.26 -2.43
C TYR A 197 -3.88 -24.13 -1.83
N LEU A 198 -4.26 -22.86 -2.03
CA LEU A 198 -3.57 -21.74 -1.42
C LEU A 198 -3.81 -21.67 0.08
N LEU A 199 -5.04 -21.91 0.54
CA LEU A 199 -5.35 -21.91 1.95
C LEU A 199 -4.61 -23.04 2.70
N GLU A 200 -4.50 -24.23 2.11
CA GLU A 200 -3.67 -25.33 2.65
C GLU A 200 -2.20 -24.90 2.80
N ALA A 201 -1.63 -24.23 1.80
CA ALA A 201 -0.27 -23.71 1.87
C ALA A 201 -0.12 -22.71 3.02
N VAL A 202 -1.08 -21.80 3.20
CA VAL A 202 -1.07 -20.81 4.30
C VAL A 202 -1.16 -21.50 5.67
N GLN A 203 -1.95 -22.59 5.82
CA GLN A 203 -2.01 -23.32 7.10
C GLN A 203 -0.64 -23.89 7.51
N LYS A 204 0.25 -24.21 6.57
CA LYS A 204 1.62 -24.69 6.86
C LYS A 204 2.51 -23.64 7.55
N LEU A 205 2.12 -22.36 7.49
CA LEU A 205 2.82 -21.29 8.23
C LEU A 205 2.54 -21.31 9.74
N LYS A 206 1.44 -21.92 10.19
CA LYS A 206 1.07 -21.96 11.62
C LYS A 206 2.15 -22.56 12.53
N PRO A 207 2.71 -23.75 12.24
CA PRO A 207 3.79 -24.28 13.05
C PRO A 207 5.04 -23.39 13.03
N ILE A 208 5.36 -22.74 11.90
CA ILE A 208 6.51 -21.84 11.80
C ILE A 208 6.30 -20.63 12.74
N ALA A 209 5.13 -20.02 12.73
CA ALA A 209 4.79 -18.92 13.63
C ALA A 209 4.88 -19.37 15.10
N ALA A 210 4.31 -20.54 15.44
CA ALA A 210 4.31 -21.09 16.79
C ALA A 210 5.74 -21.36 17.31
N ASP A 211 6.62 -21.93 16.49
CA ASP A 211 8.03 -22.19 16.85
C ASP A 211 8.77 -20.90 17.22
N LEU A 212 8.39 -19.76 16.63
CA LEU A 212 8.96 -18.44 16.90
C LEU A 212 8.24 -17.66 18.01
N GLY A 213 7.16 -18.23 18.60
CA GLY A 213 6.32 -17.53 19.56
C GLY A 213 5.56 -16.34 18.96
N LEU A 214 5.33 -16.35 17.65
CA LEU A 214 4.64 -15.28 16.91
C LEU A 214 3.22 -15.69 16.55
N THR A 215 2.34 -14.69 16.43
CA THR A 215 1.09 -14.88 15.71
C THR A 215 1.32 -14.97 14.20
N MET A 216 0.37 -15.54 13.45
CA MET A 216 0.42 -15.55 11.99
C MET A 216 0.54 -14.14 11.40
N VAL A 217 -0.13 -13.16 12.02
CA VAL A 217 -0.07 -11.75 11.60
C VAL A 217 1.33 -11.19 11.81
N GLN A 218 1.93 -11.43 12.96
CA GLN A 218 3.29 -10.97 13.28
C GLN A 218 4.31 -11.61 12.35
N LEU A 219 4.21 -12.91 12.07
CA LEU A 219 5.07 -13.59 11.10
C LEU A 219 4.96 -12.95 9.70
N ALA A 220 3.74 -12.69 9.23
CA ALA A 220 3.52 -12.10 7.92
C ALA A 220 4.05 -10.67 7.82
N LEU A 221 3.87 -9.86 8.87
CA LEU A 221 4.40 -8.50 8.92
C LEU A 221 5.93 -8.47 9.04
N ALA A 222 6.52 -9.31 9.90
CA ALA A 222 7.97 -9.46 10.03
C ALA A 222 8.60 -9.87 8.68
N TRP A 223 7.96 -10.79 7.95
CA TRP A 223 8.42 -11.20 6.64
C TRP A 223 8.42 -10.03 5.62
N VAL A 224 7.40 -9.18 5.63
CA VAL A 224 7.34 -7.98 4.77
C VAL A 224 8.44 -6.98 5.17
N LEU A 225 8.59 -6.74 6.46
CA LEU A 225 9.54 -5.76 7.01
C LEU A 225 11.01 -6.22 7.00
N ARG A 226 11.29 -7.50 6.70
CA ARG A 226 12.66 -8.04 6.65
C ARG A 226 13.54 -7.38 5.58
N ARG A 227 12.91 -6.81 4.56
CA ARG A 227 13.63 -6.22 3.43
C ARG A 227 13.97 -4.77 3.70
N SER A 228 15.22 -4.40 3.50
CA SER A 228 15.71 -3.02 3.65
C SER A 228 15.03 -2.02 2.72
N GLU A 229 14.50 -2.48 1.59
CA GLU A 229 13.75 -1.66 0.62
C GLU A 229 12.35 -1.30 1.12
N VAL A 230 11.83 -1.99 2.14
CA VAL A 230 10.49 -1.74 2.71
C VAL A 230 10.61 -0.84 3.94
N SER A 231 10.19 0.39 3.80
CA SER A 231 10.21 1.39 4.89
C SER A 231 9.06 1.18 5.89
N SER A 232 7.90 0.67 5.43
CA SER A 232 6.73 0.47 6.27
C SER A 232 5.75 -0.52 5.66
N ALA A 233 4.99 -1.22 6.51
CA ALA A 233 3.85 -2.05 6.12
C ALA A 233 2.55 -1.35 6.51
N ILE A 234 1.67 -1.11 5.53
CA ILE A 234 0.38 -0.46 5.74
C ILE A 234 -0.62 -1.49 6.23
N ILE A 235 -1.07 -1.32 7.45
CA ILE A 235 -2.06 -2.18 8.09
C ILE A 235 -3.42 -1.48 8.22
N GLY A 236 -4.48 -2.28 8.29
CA GLY A 236 -5.81 -1.85 8.72
C GLY A 236 -6.17 -2.59 10.01
N ALA A 237 -6.80 -1.91 10.93
CA ALA A 237 -7.30 -2.49 12.17
C ALA A 237 -8.76 -2.07 12.39
N SER A 238 -9.59 -3.01 12.84
CA SER A 238 -10.97 -2.75 13.26
C SER A 238 -11.11 -2.59 14.79
N ARG A 239 -10.02 -2.87 15.51
CA ARG A 239 -9.94 -2.74 16.98
C ARG A 239 -8.54 -2.29 17.40
N PRO A 240 -8.42 -1.45 18.45
CA PRO A 240 -7.11 -0.93 18.92
C PRO A 240 -6.10 -2.03 19.28
N GLU A 241 -6.58 -3.15 19.84
CA GLU A 241 -5.72 -4.27 20.27
C GLU A 241 -4.94 -4.88 19.09
N GLN A 242 -5.53 -4.85 17.89
CA GLN A 242 -4.85 -5.33 16.67
C GLN A 242 -3.64 -4.47 16.32
N ILE A 243 -3.68 -3.17 16.60
CA ILE A 243 -2.53 -2.27 16.36
C ILE A 243 -1.40 -2.64 17.32
N ALA A 244 -1.71 -2.80 18.61
CA ALA A 244 -0.74 -3.19 19.62
C ALA A 244 -0.09 -4.55 19.32
N ASP A 245 -0.88 -5.51 18.81
CA ASP A 245 -0.39 -6.83 18.40
C ASP A 245 0.50 -6.75 17.15
N ASN A 246 0.06 -6.00 16.13
CA ASN A 246 0.80 -5.85 14.87
C ASN A 246 2.16 -5.17 15.07
N VAL A 247 2.26 -4.18 15.95
CA VAL A 247 3.52 -3.45 16.22
C VAL A 247 4.61 -4.39 16.76
N ARG A 248 4.26 -5.49 17.41
CA ARG A 248 5.23 -6.48 17.90
C ARG A 248 6.01 -7.20 16.78
N ALA A 249 5.56 -7.08 15.53
CA ALA A 249 6.30 -7.58 14.38
C ALA A 249 7.54 -6.74 14.05
N VAL A 250 7.62 -5.51 14.55
CA VAL A 250 8.74 -4.60 14.28
C VAL A 250 9.98 -5.08 15.02
N GLY A 251 11.10 -5.20 14.30
CA GLY A 251 12.36 -5.67 14.86
C GLY A 251 12.48 -7.19 15.02
N VAL A 252 11.47 -7.95 14.58
CA VAL A 252 11.59 -9.41 14.51
C VAL A 252 12.50 -9.79 13.34
N GLU A 253 13.59 -10.47 13.66
CA GLU A 253 14.52 -11.03 12.69
C GLU A 253 14.13 -12.48 12.36
N LEU A 254 14.04 -12.78 11.08
CA LEU A 254 13.77 -14.13 10.58
C LEU A 254 15.06 -14.73 10.03
N SER A 255 15.48 -15.88 10.58
CA SER A 255 16.66 -16.60 10.10
C SER A 255 16.48 -17.10 8.66
N GLU A 256 17.58 -17.37 7.96
CA GLU A 256 17.56 -17.97 6.62
C GLU A 256 16.82 -19.31 6.62
N GLU A 257 16.99 -20.12 7.67
CA GLU A 257 16.23 -21.37 7.84
C GLU A 257 14.73 -21.12 7.92
N THR A 258 14.30 -20.11 8.69
CA THR A 258 12.88 -19.72 8.79
C THR A 258 12.34 -19.24 7.44
N LEU A 259 13.12 -18.42 6.72
CA LEU A 259 12.72 -17.95 5.39
C LEU A 259 12.59 -19.10 4.39
N ALA A 260 13.49 -20.07 4.41
CA ALA A 260 13.40 -21.27 3.59
C ALA A 260 12.13 -22.08 3.91
N ARG A 261 11.81 -22.31 5.19
CA ARG A 261 10.57 -22.98 5.62
C ARG A 261 9.31 -22.23 5.14
N ILE A 262 9.32 -20.89 5.17
CA ILE A 262 8.22 -20.08 4.64
C ILE A 262 8.11 -20.27 3.12
N ASP A 263 9.22 -20.26 2.40
CA ASP A 263 9.23 -20.46 0.96
C ASP A 263 8.78 -21.87 0.56
N ASP A 264 9.15 -22.89 1.30
CA ASP A 264 8.63 -24.26 1.13
C ASP A 264 7.11 -24.33 1.37
N ALA A 265 6.60 -23.57 2.32
CA ALA A 265 5.17 -23.55 2.64
C ALA A 265 4.32 -22.84 1.57
N VAL A 266 4.73 -21.64 1.14
CA VAL A 266 3.88 -20.75 0.31
C VAL A 266 4.52 -20.32 -1.02
N GLY A 267 5.78 -20.63 -1.28
CA GLY A 267 6.47 -20.18 -2.49
C GLY A 267 5.80 -20.63 -3.78
N ALA A 268 5.29 -21.89 -3.81
CA ALA A 268 4.60 -22.45 -5.00
C ALA A 268 3.25 -21.76 -5.30
N VAL A 269 2.65 -21.07 -4.34
CA VAL A 269 1.37 -20.33 -4.50
C VAL A 269 1.56 -18.82 -4.54
N ALA A 270 2.77 -18.33 -4.36
CA ALA A 270 3.09 -16.92 -4.43
C ALA A 270 3.16 -16.43 -5.88
N VAL A 271 2.78 -15.16 -6.09
CA VAL A 271 2.79 -14.50 -7.41
C VAL A 271 4.07 -13.68 -7.55
N TYR A 272 4.88 -13.98 -8.57
CA TYR A 272 6.18 -13.36 -8.84
C TYR A 272 6.22 -12.49 -10.11
N SER A 273 5.24 -12.62 -11.02
CA SER A 273 5.21 -11.88 -12.30
C SER A 273 3.79 -11.47 -12.70
#